data_a8f4fe14ab9f373ec76e0dd923e42d89
#
_entry.id   a8f4fe14ab9f373ec76e0dd923e42d89
#
_cell.length_a   1.000
_cell.length_b   1.000
_cell.length_c   1.000
_cell.angle_alpha   90.00
_cell.angle_beta   90.00
_cell.angle_gamma   90.00
#
_symmetry.space_group_name_H-M   'P 1'
#
loop_
_entity.id
_entity.type
_entity.pdbx_description
1 polymer ?
#
loop_
_entity_poly.entity_id
_entity_poly.type
_entity_poly.pdbx_seq_one_letter_code
_entity_poly.pdbx_strand_id
1 'polypeptide(L)'
;MGLKRAFVIGLCLAAVAAVVMLAAVIIRPPKIYISEICPSNSETSKKTAMQDKNGEPSDWIEIYNPTNKDISLTGFSLSKNGGGDQPLGGYVIKAHDYIIVYCSSAGFENADFPHADFSIGKVSEAEIILKYDSLQCESIKMPKLNKGVSYSKNVKGEMYVSEPTPLAANAEKTIGDTPVFSQAAGSYEKAFDLEITAGESQTVYYTTDGTDPATSDTRKVYENALRIDDRSDDENVLSAYDPMKIQLDYRDSIKLPDKSAGYKHCSCKYT
;
A
#
# COMPACT_ATOMS: atom_id res chain seq x y z
N MET A 1 63.49 24.33 11.69
CA MET A 1 62.17 24.66 12.30
C MET A 1 60.96 24.12 11.53
N GLY A 2 61.09 23.76 10.25
CA GLY A 2 59.97 23.23 9.41
C GLY A 2 59.54 21.79 9.68
N LEU A 3 60.50 20.88 9.92
CA LEU A 3 60.20 19.45 10.00
C LEU A 3 59.34 19.07 11.22
N LYS A 4 59.59 19.71 12.35
CA LYS A 4 58.81 19.49 13.60
C LYS A 4 57.36 20.01 13.50
N ARG A 5 57.13 21.12 12.78
CA ARG A 5 55.79 21.65 12.53
C ARG A 5 54.99 20.76 11.55
N ALA A 6 55.63 20.25 10.50
CA ALA A 6 54.99 19.33 9.55
C ALA A 6 54.58 18.00 10.23
N PHE A 7 55.41 17.50 11.16
CA PHE A 7 55.08 16.25 11.89
C PHE A 7 53.92 16.45 12.85
N VAL A 8 53.85 17.59 13.57
CA VAL A 8 52.75 17.91 14.49
C VAL A 8 51.42 18.08 13.72
N ILE A 9 51.46 18.78 12.56
CA ILE A 9 50.26 18.97 11.70
C ILE A 9 49.75 17.61 11.16
N GLY A 10 50.68 16.73 10.72
CA GLY A 10 50.33 15.39 10.24
C GLY A 10 49.70 14.52 11.34
N LEU A 11 50.22 14.64 12.57
CA LEU A 11 49.67 13.89 13.73
C LEU A 11 48.27 14.41 14.15
N CYS A 12 48.04 15.73 14.07
CA CYS A 12 46.74 16.32 14.35
C CYS A 12 45.71 15.94 13.28
N LEU A 13 46.06 15.93 12.00
CA LEU A 13 45.18 15.51 10.92
C LEU A 13 44.83 14.04 11.02
N ALA A 14 45.80 13.18 11.38
CA ALA A 14 45.55 11.76 11.60
C ALA A 14 44.62 11.51 12.81
N ALA A 15 44.80 12.27 13.89
CA ALA A 15 43.93 12.19 15.06
C ALA A 15 42.50 12.66 14.75
N VAL A 16 42.32 13.74 14.00
CA VAL A 16 41.02 14.22 13.55
C VAL A 16 40.35 13.20 12.63
N ALA A 17 41.07 12.62 11.69
CA ALA A 17 40.56 11.58 10.81
C ALA A 17 40.15 10.31 11.59
N ALA A 18 40.93 9.92 12.59
CA ALA A 18 40.61 8.79 13.48
C ALA A 18 39.34 9.07 14.32
N VAL A 19 39.17 10.27 14.84
CA VAL A 19 37.97 10.69 15.58
C VAL A 19 36.74 10.72 14.68
N VAL A 20 36.88 11.22 13.45
CA VAL A 20 35.79 11.23 12.45
C VAL A 20 35.44 9.80 12.02
N MET A 21 36.44 8.93 11.80
CA MET A 21 36.18 7.50 11.52
C MET A 21 35.56 6.78 12.71
N LEU A 22 35.97 7.08 13.95
CA LEU A 22 35.41 6.49 15.16
C LEU A 22 33.95 6.96 15.35
N ALA A 23 33.64 8.23 15.07
CA ALA A 23 32.30 8.77 15.12
C ALA A 23 31.40 8.14 14.04
N ALA A 24 31.93 7.88 12.84
CA ALA A 24 31.20 7.22 11.75
C ALA A 24 30.91 5.72 12.04
N VAL A 25 31.66 5.09 12.97
CA VAL A 25 31.48 3.68 13.35
C VAL A 25 30.37 3.48 14.39
N ILE A 26 29.90 4.56 15.05
CA ILE A 26 29.15 4.41 16.32
C ILE A 26 27.63 4.53 16.14
N ILE A 27 27.12 5.10 15.07
CA ILE A 27 25.66 5.22 14.90
C ILE A 27 25.17 4.14 13.92
N ARG A 28 25.07 2.91 14.41
CA ARG A 28 24.25 1.90 13.73
C ARG A 28 22.85 2.01 14.29
N PRO A 29 21.86 2.38 13.48
CA PRO A 29 20.48 2.41 13.92
C PRO A 29 20.07 1.03 14.44
N PRO A 30 19.27 0.97 15.52
CA PRO A 30 18.66 -0.28 15.95
C PRO A 30 17.90 -0.91 14.79
N LYS A 31 17.93 -2.24 14.70
CA LYS A 31 17.32 -2.97 13.57
C LYS A 31 15.82 -3.09 13.79
N ILE A 32 15.07 -2.18 13.23
CA ILE A 32 13.62 -2.26 13.04
C ILE A 32 13.29 -1.99 11.59
N TYR A 33 12.10 -2.34 11.13
CA TYR A 33 11.66 -2.03 9.78
C TYR A 33 10.14 -1.87 9.70
N ILE A 34 9.69 -1.19 8.66
CA ILE A 34 8.25 -1.08 8.34
C ILE A 34 7.77 -2.44 7.88
N SER A 35 6.85 -3.03 8.62
CA SER A 35 6.22 -4.33 8.35
C SER A 35 5.04 -4.19 7.40
N GLU A 36 4.19 -3.18 7.63
CA GLU A 36 2.93 -3.01 6.92
C GLU A 36 2.54 -1.54 6.85
N ILE A 37 1.87 -1.14 5.76
CA ILE A 37 1.32 0.21 5.56
C ILE A 37 -0.13 0.08 5.12
N CYS A 38 -1.07 0.64 5.89
CA CYS A 38 -2.50 0.67 5.57
C CYS A 38 -2.97 2.11 5.30
N PRO A 39 -3.06 2.54 4.04
CA PRO A 39 -3.36 3.94 3.67
C PRO A 39 -4.85 4.27 3.71
N SER A 40 -5.69 3.29 3.92
CA SER A 40 -7.14 3.47 3.98
C SER A 40 -7.76 2.38 4.82
N ASN A 41 -7.67 2.58 6.12
CA ASN A 41 -8.32 1.75 7.11
C ASN A 41 -9.83 2.01 7.05
N SER A 42 -10.53 1.35 6.12
CA SER A 42 -11.93 1.64 5.85
C SER A 42 -12.88 0.76 6.64
N GLU A 43 -14.10 1.26 6.85
CA GLU A 43 -15.18 0.59 7.56
C GLU A 43 -15.61 -0.77 6.97
N THR A 44 -15.15 -1.15 5.78
CA THR A 44 -15.53 -2.41 5.11
C THR A 44 -15.08 -3.65 5.86
N SER A 45 -14.08 -3.53 6.72
CA SER A 45 -13.67 -4.59 7.64
C SER A 45 -13.81 -4.14 9.10
N LYS A 46 -15.03 -3.80 9.52
CA LYS A 46 -15.34 -3.37 10.91
C LYS A 46 -14.79 -4.27 12.01
N LYS A 47 -14.36 -5.49 11.69
CA LYS A 47 -13.78 -6.43 12.65
C LYS A 47 -12.27 -6.29 12.83
N THR A 48 -11.57 -5.67 11.88
CA THR A 48 -10.11 -5.53 11.87
C THR A 48 -9.63 -4.09 11.71
N ALA A 49 -10.55 -3.13 11.56
CA ALA A 49 -10.20 -1.72 11.46
C ALA A 49 -9.58 -1.26 12.78
N MET A 50 -8.30 -0.92 12.74
CA MET A 50 -7.63 -0.28 13.86
C MET A 50 -8.22 1.11 14.03
N GLN A 51 -8.81 1.35 15.21
CA GLN A 51 -9.38 2.64 15.55
C GLN A 51 -8.39 3.42 16.41
N ASP A 52 -8.28 4.70 16.13
CA ASP A 52 -7.57 5.60 17.02
C ASP A 52 -8.36 5.82 18.33
N LYS A 53 -7.83 6.64 19.24
CA LYS A 53 -8.47 6.91 20.53
C LYS A 53 -9.87 7.55 20.43
N ASN A 54 -10.22 8.10 19.28
CA ASN A 54 -11.54 8.71 19.04
C ASN A 54 -12.54 7.70 18.43
N GLY A 55 -12.10 6.46 18.19
CA GLY A 55 -12.88 5.44 17.53
C GLY A 55 -12.96 5.62 16.01
N GLU A 56 -12.09 6.46 15.43
CA GLU A 56 -12.06 6.71 14.00
C GLU A 56 -11.04 5.80 13.32
N PRO A 57 -11.35 5.22 12.15
CA PRO A 57 -10.42 4.42 11.38
C PRO A 57 -9.39 5.33 10.70
N SER A 58 -8.21 5.44 11.28
CA SER A 58 -7.10 6.23 10.73
C SER A 58 -6.15 5.38 9.91
N ASP A 59 -5.47 6.00 8.94
CA ASP A 59 -4.33 5.35 8.25
C ASP A 59 -3.28 4.94 9.29
N TRP A 60 -2.52 3.89 9.00
CA TRP A 60 -1.47 3.46 9.93
C TRP A 60 -0.28 2.82 9.23
N ILE A 61 0.84 2.85 9.92
CA ILE A 61 2.09 2.19 9.57
C ILE A 61 2.47 1.27 10.73
N GLU A 62 2.80 0.04 10.43
CA GLU A 62 3.31 -0.91 11.40
C GLU A 62 4.83 -1.04 11.31
N ILE A 63 5.49 -1.04 12.45
CA ILE A 63 6.93 -1.24 12.59
C ILE A 63 7.17 -2.50 13.40
N TYR A 64 8.07 -3.35 12.93
CA TYR A 64 8.45 -4.61 13.56
C TYR A 64 9.86 -4.57 14.13
N ASN A 65 10.03 -5.15 15.31
CA ASN A 65 11.32 -5.40 15.95
C ASN A 65 11.72 -6.87 15.78
N PRO A 66 12.63 -7.22 14.84
CA PRO A 66 13.06 -8.61 14.62
C PRO A 66 14.11 -9.08 15.61
N THR A 67 14.45 -8.29 16.63
CA THR A 67 15.56 -8.61 17.55
C THR A 67 15.08 -9.25 18.84
N ASN A 68 16.01 -9.88 19.56
CA ASN A 68 15.76 -10.48 20.87
C ASN A 68 15.80 -9.45 22.03
N LYS A 69 15.72 -8.16 21.74
CA LYS A 69 15.78 -7.08 22.75
C LYS A 69 14.71 -6.04 22.46
N ASP A 70 14.19 -5.45 23.52
CA ASP A 70 13.33 -4.29 23.42
C ASP A 70 14.09 -3.13 22.77
N ILE A 71 13.45 -2.39 21.86
CA ILE A 71 14.03 -1.26 21.14
C ILE A 71 13.21 -0.01 21.44
N SER A 72 13.91 1.03 21.98
CA SER A 72 13.33 2.36 22.12
C SER A 72 13.22 3.03 20.74
N LEU A 73 12.10 3.69 20.47
CA LEU A 73 11.89 4.49 19.28
C LEU A 73 12.47 5.92 19.40
N THR A 74 13.17 6.24 20.50
CA THR A 74 13.88 7.51 20.63
C THR A 74 14.93 7.64 19.53
N GLY A 75 14.90 8.76 18.81
CA GLY A 75 15.73 9.00 17.61
C GLY A 75 15.10 8.53 16.30
N PHE A 76 14.08 7.68 16.34
CA PHE A 76 13.34 7.33 15.13
C PHE A 76 12.29 8.35 14.76
N SER A 77 12.09 8.52 13.46
CA SER A 77 11.04 9.35 12.88
C SER A 77 10.51 8.75 11.58
N LEU A 78 9.29 9.11 11.24
CA LEU A 78 8.68 8.84 9.94
C LEU A 78 8.53 10.13 9.14
N SER A 79 8.66 10.05 7.83
CA SER A 79 8.27 11.13 6.93
C SER A 79 7.56 10.58 5.68
N LYS A 80 6.74 11.41 5.07
CA LYS A 80 6.04 11.12 3.81
C LYS A 80 6.57 12.03 2.71
N ASN A 81 6.97 11.45 1.57
CA ASN A 81 7.45 12.20 0.38
C ASN A 81 8.54 13.23 0.68
N GLY A 82 9.43 12.92 1.63
CA GLY A 82 10.48 13.84 2.05
C GLY A 82 9.99 15.09 2.80
N GLY A 83 8.75 15.08 3.29
CA GLY A 83 8.20 16.12 4.17
C GLY A 83 8.82 16.14 5.56
N GLY A 84 8.23 16.89 6.48
CA GLY A 84 8.70 17.03 7.85
C GLY A 84 8.78 15.69 8.60
N ASP A 85 9.85 15.50 9.36
CA ASP A 85 10.07 14.32 10.18
C ASP A 85 9.10 14.30 11.37
N GLN A 86 8.41 13.19 11.57
CA GLN A 86 7.50 12.94 12.68
C GLN A 86 8.18 12.04 13.70
N PRO A 87 8.63 12.56 14.86
CA PRO A 87 9.35 11.79 15.86
C PRO A 87 8.48 10.70 16.48
N LEU A 88 9.05 9.51 16.67
CA LEU A 88 8.40 8.37 17.32
C LEU A 88 8.87 8.16 18.77
N GLY A 89 9.55 9.14 19.36
CA GLY A 89 10.11 9.04 20.71
C GLY A 89 9.07 8.77 21.80
N GLY A 90 9.53 8.17 22.91
CA GLY A 90 8.68 7.85 24.05
C GLY A 90 8.05 6.45 24.03
N TYR A 91 8.20 5.70 22.95
CA TYR A 91 7.67 4.35 22.80
C TYR A 91 8.77 3.30 22.72
N VAL A 92 8.40 2.05 22.98
CA VAL A 92 9.30 0.88 22.96
C VAL A 92 8.61 -0.25 22.23
N ILE A 93 9.31 -0.86 21.28
CA ILE A 93 8.85 -2.11 20.65
C ILE A 93 9.52 -3.28 21.39
N LYS A 94 8.72 -4.19 21.91
CA LYS A 94 9.22 -5.39 22.56
C LYS A 94 9.99 -6.29 21.60
N ALA A 95 10.80 -7.20 22.14
CA ALA A 95 11.48 -8.21 21.31
C ALA A 95 10.46 -9.03 20.51
N HIS A 96 10.67 -9.14 19.18
CA HIS A 96 9.78 -9.87 18.24
C HIS A 96 8.33 -9.38 18.21
N ASP A 97 8.11 -8.09 18.47
CA ASP A 97 6.78 -7.50 18.56
C ASP A 97 6.61 -6.37 17.54
N TYR A 98 5.40 -5.87 17.42
CA TYR A 98 4.96 -4.85 16.50
C TYR A 98 4.50 -3.61 17.23
N ILE A 99 4.52 -2.46 16.57
CA ILE A 99 3.87 -1.25 17.02
C ILE A 99 3.19 -0.55 15.85
N ILE A 100 1.99 -0.05 16.09
CA ILE A 100 1.25 0.76 15.12
C ILE A 100 1.60 2.24 15.33
N VAL A 101 1.85 2.94 14.23
CA VAL A 101 1.93 4.39 14.15
C VAL A 101 0.70 4.89 13.42
N TYR A 102 -0.20 5.55 14.11
CA TYR A 102 -1.36 6.17 13.48
C TYR A 102 -0.96 7.37 12.65
N CYS A 103 -1.56 7.51 11.46
CA CYS A 103 -1.25 8.57 10.51
C CYS A 103 -2.51 9.37 10.20
N SER A 104 -2.60 10.58 10.76
CA SER A 104 -3.69 11.52 10.46
C SER A 104 -3.22 12.96 10.70
N SER A 105 -3.82 13.91 9.99
CA SER A 105 -3.56 15.35 10.18
C SER A 105 -4.33 15.97 11.35
N ALA A 106 -5.05 15.18 12.11
CA ALA A 106 -5.70 15.63 13.35
C ALA A 106 -4.78 15.26 14.51
N GLY A 107 -4.01 16.21 15.03
CA GLY A 107 -3.04 15.97 16.10
C GLY A 107 -3.63 15.16 17.26
N PHE A 108 -2.99 14.03 17.54
CA PHE A 108 -3.38 13.14 18.64
C PHE A 108 -2.29 13.08 19.69
N GLU A 109 -2.66 13.22 20.93
CA GLU A 109 -1.93 12.63 22.03
C GLU A 109 -2.54 11.24 22.30
N ASN A 110 -1.87 10.18 21.88
CA ASN A 110 -2.21 8.83 22.28
C ASN A 110 -1.12 8.30 23.21
N ALA A 111 -1.51 7.83 24.40
CA ALA A 111 -0.58 7.29 25.37
C ALA A 111 -0.02 5.92 24.95
N ASP A 112 -0.74 5.14 24.15
CA ASP A 112 -0.42 3.74 23.88
C ASP A 112 0.34 3.55 22.54
N PHE A 113 0.13 4.42 21.55
CA PHE A 113 0.72 4.28 20.20
C PHE A 113 1.25 5.62 19.68
N PRO A 114 2.39 5.63 18.97
CA PRO A 114 2.88 6.83 18.30
C PRO A 114 1.92 7.32 17.24
N HIS A 115 1.99 8.61 16.97
CA HIS A 115 1.20 9.29 15.97
C HIS A 115 2.11 10.11 15.04
N ALA A 116 1.84 10.04 13.73
CA ALA A 116 2.48 10.87 12.72
C ALA A 116 1.45 11.83 12.14
N ASP A 117 1.79 13.13 12.12
CA ASP A 117 0.91 14.22 11.70
C ASP A 117 0.87 14.35 10.16
N PHE A 118 0.54 13.25 9.50
CA PHE A 118 0.22 13.21 8.07
C PHE A 118 -0.74 12.07 7.75
N SER A 119 -1.62 12.27 6.77
CA SER A 119 -2.39 11.17 6.18
C SER A 119 -1.60 10.51 5.07
N ILE A 120 -1.62 9.18 4.98
CA ILE A 120 -0.94 8.44 3.92
C ILE A 120 -1.64 8.69 2.58
N GLY A 121 -2.97 8.73 2.58
CA GLY A 121 -3.78 9.06 1.41
C GLY A 121 -4.11 7.85 0.53
N LYS A 122 -5.28 7.92 -0.09
CA LYS A 122 -5.95 6.80 -0.78
C LYS A 122 -5.59 6.66 -2.27
N VAL A 123 -5.11 7.71 -2.90
CA VAL A 123 -5.22 7.86 -4.37
C VAL A 123 -3.92 8.21 -5.07
N SER A 124 -2.83 8.36 -4.36
CA SER A 124 -1.55 8.71 -4.94
C SER A 124 -0.46 7.79 -4.46
N GLU A 125 0.54 7.60 -5.29
CA GLU A 125 1.80 7.01 -4.84
C GLU A 125 2.35 7.83 -3.68
N ALA A 126 2.84 7.16 -2.66
CA ALA A 126 3.48 7.79 -1.53
C ALA A 126 4.82 7.09 -1.23
N GLU A 127 5.80 7.85 -0.79
CA GLU A 127 7.04 7.34 -0.27
C GLU A 127 7.06 7.52 1.25
N ILE A 128 7.13 6.42 1.99
CA ILE A 128 7.25 6.42 3.45
C ILE A 128 8.71 6.14 3.80
N ILE A 129 9.28 7.03 4.60
CA ILE A 129 10.69 6.98 4.97
C ILE A 129 10.80 6.84 6.49
N LEU A 130 11.49 5.78 6.92
CA LEU A 130 11.90 5.58 8.32
C LEU A 130 13.32 6.09 8.49
N LYS A 131 13.55 6.96 9.47
CA LYS A 131 14.86 7.55 9.78
C LYS A 131 15.25 7.28 11.23
N TYR A 132 16.55 7.32 11.49
CA TYR A 132 17.14 7.34 12.82
C TYR A 132 18.16 8.48 12.89
N ASP A 133 17.96 9.48 13.75
CA ASP A 133 18.83 10.67 13.89
C ASP A 133 19.20 11.27 12.51
N SER A 134 18.28 11.54 11.65
CA SER A 134 18.49 12.04 10.29
C SER A 134 19.08 11.04 9.28
N LEU A 135 19.49 9.84 9.70
CA LEU A 135 19.93 8.79 8.79
C LEU A 135 18.71 8.04 8.25
N GLN A 136 18.55 7.97 6.95
CA GLN A 136 17.51 7.14 6.33
C GLN A 136 17.82 5.66 6.55
N CYS A 137 16.93 4.97 7.27
CA CYS A 137 17.03 3.53 7.53
C CYS A 137 16.31 2.71 6.48
N GLU A 138 15.15 3.18 6.07
CA GLU A 138 14.31 2.51 5.08
C GLU A 138 13.47 3.53 4.29
N SER A 139 13.18 3.22 3.02
CA SER A 139 12.24 3.96 2.19
C SER A 139 11.37 2.96 1.43
N ILE A 140 10.06 3.12 1.53
CA ILE A 140 9.08 2.29 0.84
C ILE A 140 8.24 3.17 -0.07
N LYS A 141 8.35 2.94 -1.37
CA LYS A 141 7.46 3.53 -2.38
C LYS A 141 6.22 2.68 -2.48
N MET A 142 5.12 3.23 -2.05
CA MET A 142 3.84 2.56 -2.02
C MET A 142 3.07 2.89 -3.30
N PRO A 143 2.53 1.88 -4.01
CA PRO A 143 1.63 2.13 -5.13
C PRO A 143 0.28 2.68 -4.65
N LYS A 144 -0.53 3.14 -5.58
CA LYS A 144 -1.94 3.41 -5.29
C LYS A 144 -2.61 2.13 -4.83
N LEU A 145 -3.26 2.16 -3.68
CA LEU A 145 -4.00 1.03 -3.12
C LEU A 145 -5.50 1.30 -3.06
N ASN A 146 -6.27 0.24 -3.12
CA ASN A 146 -7.70 0.28 -2.86
C ASN A 146 -7.97 0.42 -1.36
N LYS A 147 -9.22 0.75 -1.00
CA LYS A 147 -9.64 0.79 0.40
C LYS A 147 -9.61 -0.60 1.03
N GLY A 148 -9.24 -0.69 2.31
CA GLY A 148 -9.30 -1.92 3.09
C GLY A 148 -8.21 -2.92 2.76
N VAL A 149 -7.17 -2.53 2.01
CA VAL A 149 -5.98 -3.34 1.77
C VAL A 149 -4.75 -2.61 2.28
N SER A 150 -3.70 -3.37 2.56
CA SER A 150 -2.42 -2.87 3.02
C SER A 150 -1.28 -3.25 2.06
N TYR A 151 -0.13 -2.62 2.28
CA TYR A 151 1.13 -2.92 1.60
C TYR A 151 2.08 -3.51 2.62
N SER A 152 2.25 -4.83 2.56
CA SER A 152 2.89 -5.64 3.59
C SER A 152 4.23 -6.20 3.12
N LYS A 153 5.14 -6.44 4.05
CA LYS A 153 6.46 -7.03 3.77
C LYS A 153 6.44 -8.52 4.08
N ASN A 154 6.87 -9.34 3.12
CA ASN A 154 7.05 -10.77 3.33
C ASN A 154 8.37 -11.11 4.05
N VAL A 155 8.57 -12.37 4.37
CA VAL A 155 9.79 -12.86 5.04
C VAL A 155 11.08 -12.66 4.23
N LYS A 156 10.98 -12.45 2.92
CA LYS A 156 12.11 -12.13 2.03
C LYS A 156 12.41 -10.64 1.95
N GLY A 157 11.58 -9.79 2.59
CA GLY A 157 11.70 -8.34 2.53
C GLY A 157 11.03 -7.69 1.32
N GLU A 158 10.27 -8.44 0.53
CA GLU A 158 9.53 -7.92 -0.63
C GLU A 158 8.18 -7.38 -0.19
N MET A 159 7.77 -6.26 -0.78
CA MET A 159 6.48 -5.63 -0.50
C MET A 159 5.41 -6.17 -1.44
N TYR A 160 4.21 -6.40 -0.92
CA TYR A 160 3.05 -6.90 -1.68
C TYR A 160 1.74 -6.36 -1.11
N VAL A 161 0.67 -6.40 -1.90
CA VAL A 161 -0.67 -6.02 -1.46
C VAL A 161 -1.32 -7.19 -0.73
N SER A 162 -1.85 -6.93 0.45
CA SER A 162 -2.50 -7.95 1.31
C SER A 162 -3.73 -7.40 2.02
N GLU A 163 -4.46 -8.25 2.68
CA GLU A 163 -5.39 -7.82 3.73
C GLU A 163 -4.60 -7.32 4.94
N PRO A 164 -5.10 -6.31 5.67
CA PRO A 164 -4.44 -5.81 6.88
C PRO A 164 -4.32 -6.87 7.97
N THR A 165 -3.12 -6.94 8.57
CA THR A 165 -2.79 -7.87 9.67
C THR A 165 -2.19 -7.12 10.87
N PRO A 166 -2.87 -6.10 11.43
CA PRO A 166 -2.29 -5.25 12.46
C PRO A 166 -1.88 -6.03 13.70
N LEU A 167 -0.67 -5.74 14.20
CA LEU A 167 -0.03 -6.35 15.39
C LEU A 167 0.15 -7.87 15.26
N ALA A 168 0.26 -8.37 14.04
CA ALA A 168 0.48 -9.78 13.76
C ALA A 168 1.47 -9.96 12.59
N ALA A 169 1.99 -11.17 12.43
CA ALA A 169 2.79 -11.51 11.27
C ALA A 169 1.97 -11.37 9.99
N ASN A 170 2.54 -10.71 8.99
CA ASN A 170 1.92 -10.61 7.67
C ASN A 170 1.67 -12.00 7.10
N ALA A 171 0.48 -12.21 6.54
CA ALA A 171 0.17 -13.45 5.85
C ALA A 171 1.23 -13.71 4.76
N GLU A 172 1.73 -14.94 4.64
CA GLU A 172 2.56 -15.26 3.50
C GLU A 172 1.74 -15.02 2.24
N LYS A 173 2.24 -14.14 1.35
CA LYS A 173 1.66 -14.02 0.03
C LYS A 173 1.79 -15.38 -0.63
N THR A 174 0.73 -16.10 -0.69
CA THR A 174 0.56 -17.10 -1.73
C THR A 174 0.49 -16.30 -3.02
N ILE A 175 1.62 -16.19 -3.73
CA ILE A 175 1.63 -15.63 -5.09
C ILE A 175 0.85 -16.64 -5.90
N GLY A 176 -0.43 -16.36 -6.03
CA GLY A 176 -1.24 -17.08 -6.98
C GLY A 176 -0.73 -16.76 -8.38
N ASP A 177 -0.74 -17.74 -9.26
CA ASP A 177 -0.52 -17.50 -10.66
C ASP A 177 -1.55 -16.47 -11.16
N THR A 178 -1.10 -15.52 -11.96
CA THR A 178 -2.02 -14.56 -12.57
C THR A 178 -3.08 -15.33 -13.34
N PRO A 179 -4.38 -15.08 -13.10
CA PRO A 179 -5.43 -15.75 -13.86
C PRO A 179 -5.26 -15.54 -15.35
N VAL A 180 -5.35 -16.62 -16.10
CA VAL A 180 -5.19 -16.63 -17.56
C VAL A 180 -6.56 -16.79 -18.22
N PHE A 181 -6.88 -15.89 -19.13
CA PHE A 181 -8.09 -15.95 -19.91
C PHE A 181 -7.87 -16.82 -21.15
N SER A 182 -8.84 -17.65 -21.51
CA SER A 182 -8.82 -18.46 -22.75
C SER A 182 -8.86 -17.62 -24.02
N GLN A 183 -9.28 -16.34 -23.92
CA GLN A 183 -9.32 -15.39 -25.02
C GLN A 183 -8.67 -14.07 -24.62
N ALA A 184 -7.95 -13.44 -25.54
CA ALA A 184 -7.36 -12.12 -25.32
C ALA A 184 -8.45 -11.03 -25.18
N ALA A 185 -8.09 -9.87 -24.63
CA ALA A 185 -8.98 -8.72 -24.63
C ALA A 185 -9.20 -8.24 -26.08
N GLY A 186 -10.45 -7.99 -26.47
CA GLY A 186 -10.76 -7.55 -27.84
C GLY A 186 -12.26 -7.57 -28.16
N SER A 187 -12.56 -7.27 -29.39
CA SER A 187 -13.92 -7.37 -29.96
C SER A 187 -14.05 -8.69 -30.71
N TYR A 188 -15.17 -9.37 -30.55
CA TYR A 188 -15.43 -10.66 -31.12
C TYR A 188 -16.75 -10.64 -31.91
N GLU A 189 -16.75 -11.21 -33.09
CA GLU A 189 -17.94 -11.30 -33.94
C GLU A 189 -18.83 -12.51 -33.59
N LYS A 190 -18.31 -13.47 -32.89
CA LYS A 190 -19.02 -14.72 -32.54
C LYS A 190 -19.03 -14.91 -31.03
N ALA A 191 -20.13 -15.43 -30.54
CA ALA A 191 -20.28 -15.85 -29.18
C ALA A 191 -19.30 -16.97 -28.82
N PHE A 192 -18.75 -16.95 -27.59
CA PHE A 192 -17.85 -17.98 -27.08
C PHE A 192 -17.98 -18.10 -25.55
N ASP A 193 -17.44 -19.18 -25.00
CA ASP A 193 -17.33 -19.36 -23.57
C ASP A 193 -15.94 -18.97 -23.11
N LEU A 194 -15.85 -17.98 -22.24
CA LEU A 194 -14.60 -17.48 -21.68
C LEU A 194 -14.23 -18.31 -20.45
N GLU A 195 -13.13 -19.02 -20.55
CA GLU A 195 -12.55 -19.74 -19.44
C GLU A 195 -11.47 -18.90 -18.74
N ILE A 196 -11.40 -18.99 -17.42
CA ILE A 196 -10.40 -18.35 -16.59
C ILE A 196 -9.68 -19.46 -15.82
N THR A 197 -8.39 -19.61 -16.07
CA THR A 197 -7.53 -20.57 -15.37
C THR A 197 -6.70 -19.84 -14.31
N ALA A 198 -6.66 -20.37 -13.12
CA ALA A 198 -5.83 -19.88 -12.01
C ALA A 198 -5.08 -21.06 -11.39
N GLY A 199 -4.10 -20.76 -10.51
CA GLY A 199 -3.36 -21.79 -9.79
C GLY A 199 -4.25 -22.63 -8.86
N GLU A 200 -3.74 -23.79 -8.45
CA GLU A 200 -4.43 -24.66 -7.50
C GLU A 200 -4.73 -23.93 -6.18
N SER A 201 -5.90 -24.16 -5.61
CA SER A 201 -6.36 -23.55 -4.36
C SER A 201 -6.59 -22.04 -4.40
N GLN A 202 -6.73 -21.44 -5.58
CA GLN A 202 -7.05 -20.03 -5.74
C GLN A 202 -8.53 -19.81 -6.01
N THR A 203 -9.10 -18.79 -5.39
CA THR A 203 -10.44 -18.32 -5.71
C THR A 203 -10.34 -17.12 -6.64
N VAL A 204 -10.96 -17.21 -7.81
CA VAL A 204 -11.01 -16.11 -8.77
C VAL A 204 -12.31 -15.36 -8.57
N TYR A 205 -12.20 -14.04 -8.38
CA TYR A 205 -13.33 -13.12 -8.37
C TYR A 205 -13.38 -12.31 -9.65
N TYR A 206 -14.58 -12.02 -10.13
CA TYR A 206 -14.79 -11.19 -11.33
C TYR A 206 -16.01 -10.28 -11.18
N THR A 207 -16.05 -9.22 -11.96
CA THR A 207 -17.21 -8.34 -12.16
C THR A 207 -17.54 -8.23 -13.64
N THR A 208 -18.79 -7.90 -13.95
CA THR A 208 -19.26 -7.68 -15.34
C THR A 208 -19.71 -6.24 -15.57
N ASP A 209 -19.54 -5.37 -14.60
CA ASP A 209 -19.97 -3.97 -14.61
C ASP A 209 -18.78 -2.99 -14.63
N GLY A 210 -17.54 -3.50 -14.78
CA GLY A 210 -16.32 -2.70 -14.83
C GLY A 210 -15.82 -2.23 -13.46
N THR A 211 -16.46 -2.62 -12.37
CA THR A 211 -15.98 -2.33 -11.01
C THR A 211 -14.81 -3.25 -10.64
N ASP A 212 -13.99 -2.82 -9.68
CA ASP A 212 -12.85 -3.63 -9.20
C ASP A 212 -13.35 -4.83 -8.38
N PRO A 213 -13.09 -6.09 -8.80
CA PRO A 213 -13.54 -7.28 -8.08
C PRO A 213 -13.04 -7.38 -6.63
N ALA A 214 -11.93 -6.72 -6.29
CA ALA A 214 -11.41 -6.74 -4.92
C ALA A 214 -12.29 -5.98 -3.93
N THR A 215 -13.06 -4.99 -4.41
CA THR A 215 -13.80 -4.05 -3.55
C THR A 215 -15.27 -3.92 -3.93
N SER A 216 -15.70 -4.56 -5.02
CA SER A 216 -17.07 -4.43 -5.52
C SER A 216 -18.05 -5.33 -4.79
N ASP A 217 -19.22 -4.79 -4.45
CA ASP A 217 -20.34 -5.57 -3.93
C ASP A 217 -20.99 -6.46 -5.01
N THR A 218 -20.72 -6.18 -6.30
CA THR A 218 -21.22 -6.95 -7.46
C THR A 218 -20.28 -8.07 -7.87
N ARG A 219 -19.17 -8.28 -7.14
CA ARG A 219 -18.21 -9.34 -7.43
C ARG A 219 -18.86 -10.72 -7.34
N LYS A 220 -18.42 -11.58 -8.24
CA LYS A 220 -18.86 -12.99 -8.31
C LYS A 220 -17.65 -13.90 -8.21
N VAL A 221 -17.83 -15.06 -7.63
CA VAL A 221 -16.83 -16.14 -7.67
C VAL A 221 -16.90 -16.81 -9.04
N TYR A 222 -15.75 -17.06 -9.65
CA TYR A 222 -15.66 -17.80 -10.90
C TYR A 222 -15.73 -19.30 -10.62
N GLU A 223 -16.79 -19.95 -11.08
CA GLU A 223 -17.01 -21.38 -10.92
C GLU A 223 -17.08 -22.11 -12.27
N ASN A 224 -17.56 -21.43 -13.29
CA ASN A 224 -17.80 -22.00 -14.62
C ASN A 224 -17.46 -20.97 -15.71
N ALA A 225 -17.23 -21.45 -16.95
CA ALA A 225 -17.00 -20.60 -18.09
C ALA A 225 -18.09 -19.54 -18.25
N LEU A 226 -17.66 -18.32 -18.60
CA LEU A 226 -18.56 -17.19 -18.77
C LEU A 226 -18.99 -17.09 -20.23
N ARG A 227 -20.28 -17.18 -20.48
CA ARG A 227 -20.81 -16.99 -21.81
C ARG A 227 -20.65 -15.53 -22.24
N ILE A 228 -19.92 -15.30 -23.32
CA ILE A 228 -19.76 -14.02 -24.01
C ILE A 228 -20.56 -14.10 -25.32
N ASP A 229 -21.58 -13.28 -25.41
CA ASP A 229 -22.51 -13.29 -26.55
C ASP A 229 -22.97 -11.87 -26.92
N ASP A 230 -23.80 -11.76 -27.90
CA ASP A 230 -24.41 -10.50 -28.32
C ASP A 230 -25.30 -9.96 -27.20
N ARG A 231 -25.09 -8.70 -26.85
CA ARG A 231 -25.81 -7.99 -25.78
C ARG A 231 -26.62 -6.80 -26.35
N SER A 232 -26.90 -6.80 -27.63
CA SER A 232 -27.62 -5.68 -28.26
C SER A 232 -28.98 -5.42 -27.60
N ASP A 233 -29.59 -6.47 -27.08
CA ASP A 233 -30.89 -6.40 -26.42
C ASP A 233 -30.82 -6.21 -24.90
N ASP A 234 -29.61 -6.29 -24.32
CA ASP A 234 -29.42 -6.12 -22.88
C ASP A 234 -29.41 -4.62 -22.50
N GLU A 235 -29.83 -4.34 -21.29
CA GLU A 235 -29.65 -3.00 -20.69
C GLU A 235 -28.17 -2.65 -20.55
N ASN A 236 -27.80 -1.43 -20.92
CA ASN A 236 -26.40 -0.97 -20.80
C ASN A 236 -26.05 -0.67 -19.34
N VAL A 237 -25.31 -1.56 -18.70
CA VAL A 237 -24.89 -1.43 -17.29
C VAL A 237 -23.52 -0.77 -17.11
N LEU A 238 -22.76 -0.52 -18.21
CA LEU A 238 -21.40 0.03 -18.15
C LEU A 238 -21.36 1.54 -18.32
N SER A 239 -22.33 2.14 -18.96
CA SER A 239 -22.39 3.58 -19.06
C SER A 239 -23.26 4.14 -17.94
N ALA A 240 -22.65 4.79 -16.98
CA ALA A 240 -23.35 5.69 -16.06
C ALA A 240 -23.85 6.97 -16.79
N TYR A 241 -24.30 6.81 -18.04
CA TYR A 241 -24.81 7.88 -18.85
C TYR A 241 -26.22 8.23 -18.34
N ASP A 242 -26.30 9.29 -17.55
CA ASP A 242 -27.58 9.90 -17.19
C ASP A 242 -27.89 10.97 -18.25
N PRO A 243 -28.81 10.69 -19.18
CA PRO A 243 -29.17 11.65 -20.24
C PRO A 243 -29.77 12.94 -19.67
N MET A 244 -30.21 12.94 -18.42
CA MET A 244 -30.74 14.15 -17.74
C MET A 244 -29.63 15.06 -17.21
N LYS A 245 -28.40 14.59 -17.07
CA LYS A 245 -27.25 15.38 -16.59
C LYS A 245 -26.42 16.00 -17.70
N ILE A 246 -26.55 15.54 -18.93
CA ILE A 246 -25.90 16.16 -20.08
C ILE A 246 -26.89 17.13 -20.73
N GLN A 247 -26.82 18.38 -20.33
CA GLN A 247 -27.34 19.48 -21.18
C GLN A 247 -26.43 19.55 -22.41
N LEU A 248 -26.75 18.73 -23.40
CA LEU A 248 -26.17 18.88 -24.71
C LEU A 248 -26.85 20.09 -25.34
N ASP A 249 -26.12 21.20 -25.44
CA ASP A 249 -26.46 22.38 -26.21
C ASP A 249 -26.39 22.10 -27.73
N TYR A 250 -26.52 20.84 -28.11
CA TYR A 250 -26.50 20.35 -29.48
C TYR A 250 -27.89 19.87 -29.90
N ARG A 251 -28.56 20.77 -30.53
CA ARG A 251 -29.76 20.44 -31.29
C ARG A 251 -29.40 19.47 -32.42
N ASP A 252 -30.06 18.35 -32.42
CA ASP A 252 -30.47 17.55 -33.57
C ASP A 252 -29.45 16.74 -34.35
N SER A 253 -28.22 16.47 -33.94
CA SER A 253 -27.33 15.72 -34.81
C SER A 253 -26.45 14.64 -34.18
N ILE A 254 -26.55 14.37 -32.91
CA ILE A 254 -25.92 13.18 -32.34
C ILE A 254 -26.99 12.10 -32.23
N LYS A 255 -27.10 11.28 -33.27
CA LYS A 255 -27.59 9.92 -33.05
C LYS A 255 -26.61 9.32 -32.06
N LEU A 256 -27.07 9.14 -30.82
CA LEU A 256 -26.38 8.22 -29.92
C LEU A 256 -26.20 6.92 -30.71
N PRO A 257 -24.99 6.35 -30.73
CA PRO A 257 -24.84 5.05 -31.34
C PRO A 257 -25.91 4.16 -30.74
N ASP A 258 -26.71 3.53 -31.57
CA ASP A 258 -27.53 2.41 -31.16
C ASP A 258 -26.71 1.59 -30.22
N LYS A 259 -27.31 1.15 -29.10
CA LYS A 259 -26.68 0.38 -28.04
C LYS A 259 -25.47 -0.34 -28.61
N SER A 260 -24.31 0.32 -28.48
CA SER A 260 -23.09 -0.22 -29.06
C SER A 260 -22.99 -1.62 -28.51
N ALA A 261 -22.74 -2.60 -29.36
CA ALA A 261 -22.56 -3.98 -28.98
C ALA A 261 -21.74 -4.00 -27.69
N GLY A 262 -22.46 -4.13 -26.58
CA GLY A 262 -21.89 -3.82 -25.29
C GLY A 262 -20.92 -4.94 -24.93
N TYR A 263 -19.65 -4.63 -24.90
CA TYR A 263 -18.65 -5.58 -24.45
C TYR A 263 -18.92 -5.91 -23.00
N LYS A 264 -19.04 -7.19 -22.67
CA LYS A 264 -18.90 -7.61 -21.27
C LYS A 264 -17.49 -7.31 -20.86
N HIS A 265 -17.29 -6.29 -20.03
CA HIS A 265 -16.01 -6.04 -19.42
C HIS A 265 -15.86 -7.01 -18.23
N CYS A 266 -14.86 -7.84 -18.28
CA CYS A 266 -14.52 -8.75 -17.18
C CYS A 266 -13.22 -8.26 -16.56
N SER A 267 -13.28 -7.87 -15.28
CA SER A 267 -12.11 -7.56 -14.48
C SER A 267 -11.94 -8.67 -13.46
N CYS A 268 -10.76 -9.27 -13.41
CA CYS A 268 -10.44 -10.32 -12.44
C CYS A 268 -9.33 -9.87 -11.51
N LYS A 269 -9.52 -10.12 -10.24
CA LYS A 269 -8.51 -10.02 -9.21
C LYS A 269 -8.51 -11.31 -8.43
N TYR A 270 -7.35 -11.75 -8.01
CA TYR A 270 -7.18 -12.92 -7.13
C TYR A 270 -6.66 -12.45 -5.79
N THR A 271 -7.06 -13.14 -4.75
CA THR A 271 -6.55 -12.98 -3.38
C THR A 271 -5.77 -14.21 -2.97
#